data_8e7c82509b29a507943edfaa342b866f
#
_entry.id   8e7c82509b29a507943edfaa342b866f
#
_cell.length_a   1.000
_cell.length_b   1.000
_cell.length_c   1.000
_cell.angle_alpha   90.00
_cell.angle_beta   90.00
_cell.angle_gamma   90.00
#
_symmetry.space_group_name_H-M   'P 1'
#
loop_
_entity.id
_entity.type
_entity.pdbx_description
1 polymer ?
#
loop_
_entity_poly.entity_id
_entity_poly.type
_entity_poly.pdbx_seq_one_letter_code
_entity_poly.pdbx_strand_id
1 'polypeptide(L)'
;MSVYNKLLHAEELRLLGGIIGAALMATAINLFIVPQGFYAGGAYGMCQVIRTLLVTRAGLTLPFDLAGLLYLMVNLPLFYLAYRGLGRTFFFRATVVTVCNSIFLALIPSPATPIITDPLTSCMIGGIGVGFAAGLVLSCGCSTGGLDILGLTSLPSLIFSPLSLIHI
;
A
#
# COMPACT_ATOMS: atom_id res chain seq x y z
N MET A 1 17.82 -1.01 31.33
CA MET A 1 17.06 -1.44 30.13
C MET A 1 18.00 -1.39 28.94
N SER A 2 18.37 -2.52 28.33
CA SER A 2 19.43 -2.62 27.32
C SER A 2 19.08 -1.80 26.08
N VAL A 3 20.07 -1.19 25.42
CA VAL A 3 19.95 -0.52 24.11
C VAL A 3 19.23 -1.44 23.10
N TYR A 4 19.46 -2.73 23.19
CA TYR A 4 18.80 -3.76 22.40
C TYR A 4 17.26 -3.74 22.54
N ASN A 5 16.71 -3.59 23.77
CA ASN A 5 15.27 -3.52 23.98
C ASN A 5 14.67 -2.23 23.41
N LYS A 6 15.39 -1.11 23.46
CA LYS A 6 14.95 0.15 22.81
C LYS A 6 14.89 0.04 21.29
N LEU A 7 15.85 -0.66 20.69
CA LEU A 7 15.87 -0.89 19.25
C LEU A 7 14.73 -1.81 18.80
N LEU A 8 14.44 -2.89 19.54
CA LEU A 8 13.32 -3.78 19.25
C LEU A 8 11.98 -3.04 19.34
N HIS A 9 11.75 -2.26 20.39
CA HIS A 9 10.52 -1.45 20.50
C HIS A 9 10.37 -0.42 19.37
N ALA A 10 11.47 0.17 18.92
CA ALA A 10 11.42 1.09 17.78
C ALA A 10 11.05 0.37 16.47
N GLU A 11 11.52 -0.86 16.27
CA GLU A 11 11.18 -1.69 15.11
C GLU A 11 9.70 -2.11 15.13
N GLU A 12 9.21 -2.55 16.28
CA GLU A 12 7.81 -2.93 16.46
C GLU A 12 6.86 -1.75 16.22
N LEU A 13 7.19 -0.56 16.76
CA LEU A 13 6.41 0.66 16.57
C LEU A 13 6.36 1.09 15.09
N ARG A 14 7.46 0.97 14.38
CA ARG A 14 7.52 1.26 12.94
C ARG A 14 6.65 0.30 12.13
N LEU A 15 6.72 -0.99 12.45
CA LEU A 15 5.90 -1.99 11.78
C LEU A 15 4.41 -1.77 12.06
N LEU A 16 4.04 -1.48 13.32
CA LEU A 16 2.67 -1.14 13.70
C LEU A 16 2.17 0.10 12.97
N GLY A 17 2.98 1.16 12.89
CA GLY A 17 2.63 2.36 12.12
C GLY A 17 2.42 2.06 10.64
N GLY A 18 3.26 1.19 10.05
CA GLY A 18 3.09 0.73 8.68
C GLY A 18 1.78 -0.04 8.46
N ILE A 19 1.42 -0.93 9.38
CA ILE A 19 0.16 -1.70 9.31
C ILE A 19 -1.06 -0.79 9.47
N ILE A 20 -1.01 0.17 10.40
CA ILE A 20 -2.08 1.17 10.57
C ILE A 20 -2.22 2.01 9.31
N GLY A 21 -1.11 2.47 8.72
CA GLY A 21 -1.14 3.19 7.45
C GLY A 21 -1.73 2.36 6.31
N ALA A 22 -1.39 1.07 6.22
CA ALA A 22 -1.98 0.16 5.25
C ALA A 22 -3.51 0.01 5.43
N ALA A 23 -3.97 -0.11 6.67
CA ALA A 23 -5.40 -0.17 6.97
C ALA A 23 -6.13 1.13 6.58
N LEU A 24 -5.55 2.29 6.89
CA LEU A 24 -6.09 3.60 6.50
C LEU A 24 -6.14 3.75 4.97
N MET A 25 -5.09 3.32 4.27
CA MET A 25 -5.03 3.35 2.81
C MET A 25 -6.13 2.49 2.19
N ALA A 26 -6.26 1.25 2.62
CA ALA A 26 -7.30 0.34 2.13
C ALA A 26 -8.71 0.89 2.40
N THR A 27 -8.92 1.47 3.57
CA THR A 27 -10.20 2.11 3.95
C THR A 27 -10.50 3.30 3.04
N ALA A 28 -9.54 4.19 2.81
CA ALA A 28 -9.71 5.35 1.93
C ALA A 28 -10.04 4.94 0.49
N ILE A 29 -9.38 3.92 -0.04
CA ILE A 29 -9.64 3.40 -1.38
C ILE A 29 -11.02 2.77 -1.48
N ASN A 30 -11.35 1.84 -0.58
CA ASN A 30 -12.56 1.04 -0.69
C ASN A 30 -13.83 1.80 -0.32
N LEU A 31 -13.75 2.83 0.54
CA LEU A 31 -14.92 3.61 0.93
C LEU A 31 -15.18 4.83 0.04
N PHE A 32 -14.12 5.44 -0.52
CA PHE A 32 -14.30 6.72 -1.23
C PHE A 32 -13.97 6.65 -2.73
N ILE A 33 -13.01 5.83 -3.15
CA ILE A 33 -12.56 5.79 -4.55
C ILE A 33 -13.35 4.74 -5.34
N VAL A 34 -13.35 3.50 -4.86
CA VAL A 34 -13.97 2.35 -5.56
C VAL A 34 -15.48 2.52 -5.77
N PRO A 35 -16.29 3.00 -4.79
CA PRO A 35 -17.73 3.14 -4.98
C PRO A 35 -18.14 4.14 -6.06
N GLN A 36 -17.26 5.08 -6.39
CA GLN A 36 -17.46 6.05 -7.47
C GLN A 36 -17.12 5.49 -8.87
N GLY A 37 -16.69 4.23 -8.95
CA GLY A 37 -16.23 3.62 -10.20
C GLY A 37 -14.83 4.08 -10.62
N PHE A 38 -14.09 4.77 -9.75
CA PHE A 38 -12.72 5.18 -10.02
C PHE A 38 -11.71 4.12 -9.61
N TYR A 39 -10.57 4.16 -10.25
CA TYR A 39 -9.44 3.30 -9.94
C TYR A 39 -8.41 4.06 -9.11
N ALA A 40 -7.78 3.38 -8.17
CA ALA A 40 -6.66 3.94 -7.42
C ALA A 40 -5.45 4.17 -8.33
N GLY A 41 -4.50 4.96 -7.87
CA GLY A 41 -3.23 5.15 -8.59
C GLY A 41 -2.27 3.96 -8.46
N GLY A 42 -1.20 3.99 -9.27
CA GLY A 42 -0.08 3.06 -9.13
C GLY A 42 -0.40 1.62 -9.54
N ALA A 43 0.41 0.68 -9.01
CA ALA A 43 0.29 -0.74 -9.34
C ALA A 43 -1.07 -1.35 -8.92
N TYR A 44 -1.66 -0.87 -7.82
CA TYR A 44 -2.97 -1.36 -7.39
C TYR A 44 -4.07 -0.98 -8.38
N GLY A 45 -4.06 0.24 -8.92
CA GLY A 45 -5.01 0.67 -9.95
C GLY A 45 -4.94 -0.21 -11.21
N MET A 46 -3.74 -0.61 -11.62
CA MET A 46 -3.58 -1.58 -12.71
C MET A 46 -4.23 -2.92 -12.39
N CYS A 47 -4.09 -3.41 -11.16
CA CYS A 47 -4.74 -4.65 -10.70
C CYS A 47 -6.27 -4.51 -10.70
N GLN A 48 -6.82 -3.36 -10.33
CA GLN A 48 -8.25 -3.08 -10.41
C GLN A 48 -8.77 -3.12 -11.85
N VAL A 49 -8.04 -2.55 -12.81
CA VAL A 49 -8.39 -2.62 -14.24
C VAL A 49 -8.39 -4.07 -14.72
N ILE A 50 -7.34 -4.85 -14.40
CA ILE A 50 -7.25 -6.27 -14.75
C ILE A 50 -8.42 -7.04 -14.14
N ARG A 51 -8.72 -6.83 -12.85
CA ARG A 51 -9.87 -7.42 -12.17
C ARG A 51 -11.18 -7.11 -12.91
N THR A 52 -11.40 -5.84 -13.27
CA THR A 52 -12.62 -5.42 -13.98
C THR A 52 -12.74 -6.13 -15.33
N LEU A 53 -11.65 -6.25 -16.07
CA LEU A 53 -11.63 -6.99 -17.34
C LEU A 53 -11.93 -8.48 -17.15
N LEU A 54 -11.37 -9.12 -16.12
CA LEU A 54 -11.63 -10.53 -15.81
C LEU A 54 -13.08 -10.77 -15.40
N VAL A 55 -13.64 -9.93 -14.55
CA VAL A 55 -15.04 -10.04 -14.13
C VAL A 55 -15.98 -9.82 -15.32
N THR A 56 -15.73 -8.79 -16.14
CA THR A 56 -16.61 -8.43 -17.26
C THR A 56 -16.53 -9.42 -18.42
N ARG A 57 -15.33 -9.95 -18.73
CA ARG A 57 -15.11 -10.83 -19.88
C ARG A 57 -15.20 -12.31 -19.55
N ALA A 58 -14.75 -12.74 -18.36
CA ALA A 58 -14.72 -14.13 -17.94
C ALA A 58 -15.88 -14.51 -16.98
N GLY A 59 -16.70 -13.54 -16.54
CA GLY A 59 -17.82 -13.80 -15.64
C GLY A 59 -17.40 -14.31 -14.25
N LEU A 60 -16.15 -14.09 -13.87
CA LEU A 60 -15.58 -14.55 -12.59
C LEU A 60 -16.11 -13.68 -11.45
N THR A 61 -17.14 -14.18 -10.75
CA THR A 61 -17.64 -13.57 -9.51
C THR A 61 -17.06 -14.33 -8.32
N LEU A 62 -16.14 -13.69 -7.60
CA LEU A 62 -15.56 -14.25 -6.37
C LEU A 62 -16.12 -13.50 -5.15
N PRO A 63 -16.23 -14.15 -3.99
CA PRO A 63 -16.77 -13.55 -2.77
C PRO A 63 -15.81 -12.52 -2.14
N PHE A 64 -14.60 -12.36 -2.67
CA PHE A 64 -13.57 -11.42 -2.21
C PHE A 64 -13.03 -10.60 -3.40
N ASP A 65 -12.45 -9.43 -3.11
CA ASP A 65 -11.89 -8.58 -4.16
C ASP A 65 -10.60 -9.18 -4.73
N LEU A 66 -10.67 -9.64 -5.98
CA LEU A 66 -9.56 -10.21 -6.73
C LEU A 66 -8.39 -9.21 -6.92
N ALA A 67 -8.67 -7.89 -6.88
CA ALA A 67 -7.64 -6.86 -7.08
C ALA A 67 -6.57 -6.92 -5.98
N GLY A 68 -6.94 -7.20 -4.72
CA GLY A 68 -6.00 -7.38 -3.62
C GLY A 68 -5.06 -8.56 -3.82
N LEU A 69 -5.58 -9.69 -4.34
CA LEU A 69 -4.76 -10.87 -4.64
C LEU A 69 -3.83 -10.62 -5.83
N LEU A 70 -4.33 -10.01 -6.91
CA LEU A 70 -3.52 -9.62 -8.07
C LEU A 70 -2.40 -8.66 -7.65
N TYR A 71 -2.73 -7.72 -6.76
CA TYR A 71 -1.74 -6.78 -6.23
C TYR A 71 -0.61 -7.49 -5.48
N LEU A 72 -0.94 -8.48 -4.66
CA LEU A 72 0.08 -9.28 -3.98
C LEU A 72 0.98 -10.01 -5.00
N MET A 73 0.40 -10.61 -6.04
CA MET A 73 1.17 -11.30 -7.08
C MET A 73 2.10 -10.37 -7.84
N VAL A 74 1.65 -9.16 -8.20
CA VAL A 74 2.47 -8.15 -8.88
C VAL A 74 3.61 -7.67 -7.97
N ASN A 75 3.42 -7.70 -6.65
CA ASN A 75 4.48 -7.32 -5.72
C ASN A 75 5.56 -8.40 -5.51
N LEU A 76 5.33 -9.67 -5.87
CA LEU A 76 6.35 -10.72 -5.71
C LEU A 76 7.69 -10.39 -6.39
N PRO A 77 7.74 -9.99 -7.67
CA PRO A 77 9.00 -9.58 -8.29
C PRO A 77 9.60 -8.31 -7.67
N LEU A 78 8.74 -7.39 -7.19
CA LEU A 78 9.19 -6.16 -6.53
C LEU A 78 9.83 -6.46 -5.16
N PHE A 79 9.38 -7.47 -4.45
CA PHE A 79 10.01 -7.93 -3.23
C PHE A 79 11.42 -8.47 -3.47
N TYR A 80 11.64 -9.17 -4.58
CA TYR A 80 12.99 -9.62 -4.94
C TYR A 80 13.93 -8.42 -5.18
N LEU A 81 13.44 -7.37 -5.87
CA LEU A 81 14.19 -6.13 -6.07
C LEU A 81 14.47 -5.42 -4.73
N ALA A 82 13.48 -5.32 -3.84
CA ALA A 82 13.64 -4.73 -2.52
C ALA A 82 14.71 -5.47 -1.69
N TYR A 83 14.69 -6.79 -1.72
CA TYR A 83 15.69 -7.62 -1.03
C TYR A 83 17.12 -7.33 -1.49
N ARG A 84 17.33 -7.17 -2.81
CA ARG A 84 18.65 -6.90 -3.40
C ARG A 84 19.09 -5.43 -3.25
N GLY A 85 18.15 -4.48 -3.36
CA GLY A 85 18.48 -3.05 -3.43
C GLY A 85 18.45 -2.33 -2.09
N LEU A 86 17.50 -2.66 -1.20
CA LEU A 86 17.20 -1.89 0.01
C LEU A 86 17.55 -2.61 1.32
N GLY A 87 17.98 -3.87 1.23
CA GLY A 87 18.42 -4.67 2.38
C GLY A 87 17.30 -5.46 3.08
N ARG A 88 17.73 -6.38 3.97
CA ARG A 88 16.84 -7.39 4.58
C ARG A 88 15.77 -6.80 5.50
N THR A 89 16.11 -5.78 6.26
CA THR A 89 15.18 -5.16 7.22
C THR A 89 14.04 -4.44 6.51
N PHE A 90 14.36 -3.65 5.49
CA PHE A 90 13.35 -3.00 4.66
C PHE A 90 12.48 -4.00 3.92
N PHE A 91 13.08 -5.03 3.31
CA PHE A 91 12.38 -6.12 2.65
C PHE A 91 11.33 -6.77 3.57
N PHE A 92 11.72 -7.13 4.79
CA PHE A 92 10.80 -7.77 5.74
C PHE A 92 9.62 -6.85 6.08
N ARG A 93 9.89 -5.58 6.42
CA ARG A 93 8.84 -4.61 6.74
C ARG A 93 7.92 -4.34 5.55
N ALA A 94 8.48 -4.11 4.36
CA ALA A 94 7.71 -3.89 3.15
C ALA A 94 6.83 -5.10 2.83
N THR A 95 7.36 -6.32 2.94
CA THR A 95 6.59 -7.54 2.69
C THR A 95 5.42 -7.67 3.65
N VAL A 96 5.64 -7.52 4.96
CA VAL A 96 4.58 -7.62 5.96
C VAL A 96 3.50 -6.57 5.72
N VAL A 97 3.88 -5.31 5.52
CA VAL A 97 2.92 -4.21 5.32
C VAL A 97 2.15 -4.38 4.01
N THR A 98 2.81 -4.81 2.92
CA THR A 98 2.13 -5.07 1.65
C THR A 98 1.14 -6.23 1.74
N VAL A 99 1.49 -7.31 2.43
CA VAL A 99 0.58 -8.43 2.68
C VAL A 99 -0.62 -7.97 3.49
N CYS A 100 -0.40 -7.23 4.59
CA CYS A 100 -1.49 -6.65 5.38
C CYS A 100 -2.38 -5.73 4.53
N ASN A 101 -1.77 -4.86 3.73
CA ASN A 101 -2.51 -3.97 2.82
C ASN A 101 -3.38 -4.75 1.83
N SER A 102 -2.83 -5.81 1.21
CA SER A 102 -3.59 -6.68 0.30
C SER A 102 -4.76 -7.37 0.99
N ILE A 103 -4.55 -7.82 2.23
CA ILE A 103 -5.61 -8.42 3.06
C ILE A 103 -6.70 -7.37 3.38
N PHE A 104 -6.32 -6.18 3.82
CA PHE A 104 -7.29 -5.11 4.12
C PHE A 104 -8.07 -4.68 2.88
N LEU A 105 -7.42 -4.56 1.73
CA LEU A 105 -8.09 -4.26 0.45
C LEU A 105 -9.09 -5.35 0.05
N ALA A 106 -8.82 -6.61 0.37
CA ALA A 106 -9.73 -7.73 0.07
C ALA A 106 -10.87 -7.86 1.09
N LEU A 107 -10.61 -7.54 2.37
CA LEU A 107 -11.57 -7.74 3.47
C LEU A 107 -12.49 -6.54 3.69
N ILE A 108 -12.00 -5.31 3.49
CA ILE A 108 -12.83 -4.11 3.67
C ILE A 108 -13.80 -4.03 2.49
N PRO A 109 -15.11 -4.19 2.71
CA PRO A 109 -16.07 -4.17 1.62
C PRO A 109 -16.20 -2.75 1.05
N SER A 110 -16.30 -2.66 -0.27
CA SER A 110 -16.69 -1.43 -0.94
C SER A 110 -18.22 -1.33 -0.92
N PRO A 111 -18.82 -0.25 -0.39
CA PRO A 111 -20.26 -0.09 -0.38
C PRO A 111 -20.80 0.02 -1.81
N ALA A 112 -21.96 -0.59 -2.05
CA ALA A 112 -22.62 -0.55 -3.35
C ALA A 112 -23.09 0.85 -3.75
N THR A 113 -23.41 1.68 -2.76
CA THR A 113 -23.78 3.09 -2.95
C THR A 113 -22.69 3.97 -2.35
N PRO A 114 -22.20 4.99 -3.08
CA PRO A 114 -21.19 5.91 -2.56
C PRO A 114 -21.66 6.60 -1.28
N ILE A 115 -20.76 6.70 -0.29
CA ILE A 115 -21.03 7.43 0.96
C ILE A 115 -21.20 8.92 0.68
N ILE A 116 -20.44 9.45 -0.27
CA ILE A 116 -20.52 10.83 -0.75
C ILE A 116 -20.99 10.76 -2.20
N THR A 117 -22.11 11.41 -2.49
CA THR A 117 -22.75 11.37 -3.82
C THR A 117 -21.97 12.15 -4.87
N ASP A 118 -21.27 13.23 -4.46
CA ASP A 118 -20.43 14.01 -5.38
C ASP A 118 -19.10 13.32 -5.66
N PRO A 119 -18.84 12.91 -6.93
CA PRO A 119 -17.63 12.19 -7.29
C PRO A 119 -16.34 12.96 -7.02
N LEU A 120 -16.34 14.29 -7.24
CA LEU A 120 -15.16 15.12 -7.04
C LEU A 120 -14.78 15.17 -5.56
N THR A 121 -15.74 15.45 -4.70
CA THR A 121 -15.56 15.50 -3.24
C THR A 121 -15.10 14.16 -2.71
N SER A 122 -15.70 13.06 -3.17
CA SER A 122 -15.32 11.70 -2.77
C SER A 122 -13.87 11.38 -3.16
N CYS A 123 -13.47 11.72 -4.38
CA CYS A 123 -12.09 11.54 -4.84
C CYS A 123 -11.08 12.41 -4.08
N MET A 124 -11.45 13.64 -3.74
CA MET A 124 -10.57 14.52 -2.95
C MET A 124 -10.33 13.93 -1.54
N ILE A 125 -11.39 13.52 -0.85
CA ILE A 125 -11.29 12.93 0.49
C ILE A 125 -10.52 11.61 0.42
N GLY A 126 -10.83 10.75 -0.55
CA GLY A 126 -10.12 9.49 -0.77
C GLY A 126 -8.64 9.72 -1.08
N GLY A 127 -8.32 10.68 -1.96
CA GLY A 127 -6.96 11.04 -2.33
C GLY A 127 -6.13 11.59 -1.17
N ILE A 128 -6.72 12.48 -0.35
CA ILE A 128 -6.08 12.99 0.88
C ILE A 128 -5.82 11.83 1.85
N GLY A 129 -6.81 10.94 2.04
CA GLY A 129 -6.68 9.78 2.92
C GLY A 129 -5.57 8.84 2.46
N VAL A 130 -5.51 8.52 1.15
CA VAL A 130 -4.45 7.69 0.55
C VAL A 130 -3.08 8.36 0.69
N GLY A 131 -2.98 9.66 0.40
CA GLY A 131 -1.73 10.41 0.52
C GLY A 131 -1.20 10.45 1.94
N PHE A 132 -2.07 10.71 2.93
CA PHE A 132 -1.72 10.69 4.34
C PHE A 132 -1.26 9.29 4.78
N ALA A 133 -2.01 8.25 4.41
CA ALA A 133 -1.68 6.87 4.72
C ALA A 133 -0.34 6.44 4.11
N ALA A 134 -0.09 6.79 2.84
CA ALA A 134 1.19 6.53 2.18
C ALA A 134 2.36 7.26 2.88
N GLY A 135 2.18 8.54 3.23
CA GLY A 135 3.16 9.30 4.01
C GLY A 135 3.48 8.65 5.35
N LEU A 136 2.45 8.15 6.07
CA LEU A 136 2.63 7.43 7.33
C LEU A 136 3.43 6.15 7.15
N VAL A 137 3.11 5.33 6.15
CA VAL A 137 3.83 4.09 5.85
C VAL A 137 5.30 4.37 5.54
N LEU A 138 5.57 5.35 4.67
CA LEU A 138 6.93 5.72 4.28
C LEU A 138 7.73 6.30 5.46
N SER A 139 7.11 7.14 6.31
CA SER A 139 7.77 7.69 7.51
C SER A 139 8.16 6.61 8.52
N CYS A 140 7.44 5.49 8.55
CA CYS A 140 7.79 4.31 9.34
C CYS A 140 8.93 3.47 8.71
N GLY A 141 9.46 3.84 7.55
CA GLY A 141 10.45 3.06 6.80
C GLY A 141 9.88 1.74 6.28
N CYS A 142 8.59 1.77 5.94
CA CYS A 142 7.84 0.67 5.33
C CYS A 142 7.44 1.04 3.89
N SER A 143 6.84 0.11 3.18
CA SER A 143 6.20 0.35 1.88
C SER A 143 4.94 -0.49 1.78
N THR A 144 3.92 0.04 1.12
CA THR A 144 2.74 -0.75 0.75
C THR A 144 2.97 -1.60 -0.49
N GLY A 145 4.14 -1.55 -1.08
CA GLY A 145 4.47 -2.23 -2.33
C GLY A 145 4.25 -1.35 -3.57
N GLY A 146 4.21 -2.00 -4.73
CA GLY A 146 3.96 -1.30 -5.98
C GLY A 146 5.13 -0.43 -6.44
N LEU A 147 4.79 0.73 -7.01
CA LEU A 147 5.77 1.66 -7.58
C LEU A 147 6.69 2.31 -6.54
N ASP A 148 6.32 2.31 -5.27
CA ASP A 148 7.15 2.83 -4.18
C ASP A 148 8.48 2.08 -4.09
N ILE A 149 8.44 0.74 -4.20
CA ILE A 149 9.65 -0.08 -4.20
C ILE A 149 10.53 0.23 -5.42
N LEU A 150 9.92 0.40 -6.60
CA LEU A 150 10.65 0.78 -7.80
C LEU A 150 11.29 2.16 -7.65
N GLY A 151 10.56 3.13 -7.12
CA GLY A 151 11.08 4.47 -6.85
C GLY A 151 12.29 4.42 -5.91
N LEU A 152 12.16 3.72 -4.79
CA LEU A 152 13.23 3.59 -3.80
C LEU A 152 14.45 2.81 -4.31
N THR A 153 14.26 1.83 -5.20
CA THR A 153 15.38 1.04 -5.79
C THR A 153 16.05 1.74 -6.96
N SER A 154 15.31 2.56 -7.71
CA SER A 154 15.83 3.21 -8.92
C SER A 154 16.62 4.50 -8.63
N LEU A 155 16.48 5.07 -7.43
CA LEU A 155 17.11 6.34 -7.03
C LEU A 155 18.17 6.21 -5.92
N PRO A 156 19.00 5.17 -5.82
CA PRO A 156 19.98 5.04 -4.74
C PRO A 156 21.11 6.08 -4.83
N SER A 157 21.30 6.76 -5.96
CA SER A 157 22.44 7.66 -6.18
C SER A 157 22.11 9.16 -6.17
N LEU A 158 20.83 9.56 -6.24
CA LEU A 158 20.48 10.98 -6.45
C LEU A 158 19.81 11.67 -5.26
N ILE A 159 19.17 10.95 -4.32
CA ILE A 159 18.34 11.58 -3.28
C ILE A 159 18.66 11.10 -1.87
N PHE A 160 19.23 9.92 -1.68
CA PHE A 160 19.48 9.37 -0.35
C PHE A 160 20.97 9.22 -0.07
N SER A 161 21.59 10.30 0.38
CA SER A 161 22.69 10.17 1.32
C SER A 161 22.10 9.54 2.60
N PRO A 162 22.74 8.49 3.19
CA PRO A 162 22.24 7.85 4.42
C PRO A 162 22.06 8.82 5.59
N LEU A 163 22.57 10.03 5.49
CA LEU A 163 22.41 11.11 6.45
C LEU A 163 21.06 11.86 6.34
N SER A 164 20.36 11.82 5.20
CA SER A 164 19.06 12.50 5.06
C SER A 164 17.89 11.70 5.65
N LEU A 165 18.04 10.40 5.81
CA LEU A 165 17.04 9.53 6.46
C LEU A 165 17.05 9.63 8.01
N ILE A 166 18.06 10.27 8.59
CA ILE A 166 18.18 10.46 10.05
C ILE A 166 17.51 11.77 10.49
N HIS A 167 17.20 12.69 9.56
CA HIS A 167 16.66 14.02 9.86
C HIS A 167 15.17 14.22 9.52
N ILE A 168 14.42 13.14 9.18
CA ILE A 168 12.95 13.22 9.06
C ILE A 168 12.29 12.35 10.12
#